data_61cbfe403c51abfce11653f2f90123ba
#
_entry.id   61cbfe403c51abfce11653f2f90123ba
#
_cell.length_a   1.000
_cell.length_b   1.000
_cell.length_c   1.000
_cell.angle_alpha   90.00
_cell.angle_beta   90.00
_cell.angle_gamma   90.00
#
_symmetry.space_group_name_H-M   'P 1'
#
loop_
_entity.id
_entity.type
_entity.pdbx_description
1 polymer ?
#
loop_
_entity_poly.entity_id
_entity_poly.type
_entity_poly.pdbx_seq_one_letter_code
_entity_poly.pdbx_strand_id
1 'polypeptide(L)'
;MTEQSTRPTQPTPAAAAEPLLQVRGLRTGFRRGDGSTFVAADDVSFSLDEGRALAIVGESGSGKSVTVRSILRLLPKTASILSGEVRYRGQDLVTTPVSKLRKVRGQEIGMVFQNAMEALNPTIPVIKQLAEALTWHNLCSRREARRRAVQVLEEVGIPDAAHRATMYPFQFSGGMRQRAMIAMAIISSPRLVIADEPTTALDVTVQAQVLDLLAQIKEQGTGMIMVTHDLGVARRFCDDVIVMHDSHVVESGTIQQVLDNPRDPYTQMLLAATLETGRTTRHVPIQVVSADAATAEEGEAASAGANPPSSAEPIIVAEHLDKTFHSAGGEIPAVQDVSLQIKPGSTLGLVGESGSGKSTVARLVMGLYAPDQGSVHLDGVDVHSTAAHEHRNRMQMVFQNPHGSLIPQYTAGANITEALRLQKIGTKPERVERAAELLRLVGLSPDDAQRYPQQFSGGQQQRIAIARALAPEPDVLVCDEPTSSLDVSIQAQILDLLEEIQSRLGVAYLLISHNLAVVEKMSDAVSVMRHGKIVEHGDRDEIFANPQHPYTLALLEAILPVRAAA
;
A
#
# COMPACT_ATOMS: atom_id res chain seq x y z
N MET A 1 44.55 1.28 69.20
CA MET A 1 43.34 1.92 68.61
C MET A 1 43.56 1.87 67.13
N THR A 2 42.95 0.87 66.50
CA THR A 2 43.03 0.62 65.04
C THR A 2 41.66 0.98 64.43
N GLU A 3 41.65 2.07 63.67
CA GLU A 3 40.48 2.48 62.90
C GLU A 3 40.19 1.54 61.71
N GLN A 4 39.09 0.85 61.73
CA GLN A 4 38.57 0.09 60.58
C GLN A 4 37.84 1.04 59.62
N SER A 5 38.46 1.28 58.48
CA SER A 5 37.89 1.97 57.35
C SER A 5 36.80 1.09 56.70
N THR A 6 35.54 1.44 56.86
CA THR A 6 34.41 0.84 56.17
C THR A 6 34.36 1.40 54.74
N ARG A 7 34.68 0.59 53.69
CA ARG A 7 34.41 0.88 52.28
C ARG A 7 32.89 0.92 52.06
N PRO A 8 32.36 1.93 51.36
CA PRO A 8 30.96 1.91 50.94
C PRO A 8 30.76 0.81 49.88
N THR A 9 29.80 -0.08 50.14
CA THR A 9 29.29 -1.07 49.19
C THR A 9 28.68 -0.34 47.97
N GLN A 10 29.23 -0.58 46.78
CA GLN A 10 28.60 -0.15 45.52
C GLN A 10 27.21 -0.80 45.42
N PRO A 11 26.18 -0.07 44.98
CA PRO A 11 24.89 -0.66 44.74
C PRO A 11 24.99 -1.69 43.61
N THR A 12 24.55 -2.89 43.88
CA THR A 12 24.38 -3.96 42.90
C THR A 12 23.54 -3.43 41.74
N PRO A 13 23.94 -3.57 40.46
CA PRO A 13 23.12 -3.16 39.37
C PRO A 13 21.79 -3.91 39.47
N ALA A 14 20.68 -3.16 39.43
CA ALA A 14 19.32 -3.71 39.39
C ALA A 14 19.27 -4.76 38.28
N ALA A 15 18.81 -5.96 38.60
CA ALA A 15 18.60 -7.01 37.62
C ALA A 15 17.72 -6.43 36.53
N ALA A 16 18.21 -6.41 35.31
CA ALA A 16 17.44 -5.93 34.14
C ALA A 16 16.13 -6.74 34.10
N ALA A 17 15.01 -6.06 34.06
CA ALA A 17 13.70 -6.71 33.98
C ALA A 17 13.66 -7.64 32.76
N GLU A 18 13.12 -8.84 32.96
CA GLU A 18 13.01 -9.82 31.88
C GLU A 18 12.09 -9.26 30.78
N PRO A 19 12.51 -9.25 29.48
CA PRO A 19 11.69 -8.69 28.42
C PRO A 19 10.36 -9.45 28.27
N LEU A 20 9.29 -8.75 27.83
CA LEU A 20 8.00 -9.34 27.55
C LEU A 20 8.11 -10.46 26.51
N LEU A 21 8.85 -10.21 25.44
CA LEU A 21 9.14 -11.17 24.38
C LEU A 21 10.64 -11.12 24.02
N GLN A 22 11.24 -12.29 23.83
CA GLN A 22 12.59 -12.44 23.34
C GLN A 22 12.65 -13.51 22.26
N VAL A 23 13.16 -13.14 21.09
CA VAL A 23 13.41 -14.03 19.95
C VAL A 23 14.91 -14.13 19.76
N ARG A 24 15.45 -15.34 19.65
CA ARG A 24 16.90 -15.61 19.48
C ARG A 24 17.12 -16.64 18.38
N GLY A 25 17.89 -16.27 17.36
CA GLY A 25 18.31 -17.17 16.28
C GLY A 25 17.16 -17.87 15.56
N LEU A 26 16.00 -17.21 15.47
CA LEU A 26 14.81 -17.80 14.86
C LEU A 26 15.06 -18.08 13.39
N ARG A 27 14.90 -19.35 13.00
CA ARG A 27 15.00 -19.81 11.63
C ARG A 27 13.75 -20.56 11.22
N THR A 28 13.09 -20.11 10.16
CA THR A 28 11.83 -20.70 9.66
C THR A 28 11.93 -20.94 8.17
N GLY A 29 11.51 -22.14 7.73
CA GLY A 29 11.61 -22.55 6.35
C GLY A 29 10.35 -23.21 5.83
N PHE A 30 10.18 -23.18 4.50
CA PHE A 30 9.10 -23.81 3.73
C PHE A 30 9.63 -24.98 2.93
N ARG A 31 8.99 -26.13 3.06
CA ARG A 31 9.29 -27.30 2.26
C ARG A 31 8.73 -27.15 0.84
N ARG A 32 9.59 -27.20 -0.16
CA ARG A 32 9.20 -27.18 -1.58
C ARG A 32 8.81 -28.57 -2.08
N GLY A 33 8.10 -28.61 -3.20
CA GLY A 33 7.66 -29.87 -3.84
C GLY A 33 8.81 -30.77 -4.29
N ASP A 34 9.99 -30.22 -4.55
CA ASP A 34 11.22 -30.91 -4.89
C ASP A 34 11.99 -31.49 -3.67
N GLY A 35 11.46 -31.30 -2.46
CA GLY A 35 12.07 -31.73 -1.21
C GLY A 35 13.07 -30.72 -0.62
N SER A 36 13.44 -29.66 -1.32
CA SER A 36 14.28 -28.61 -0.81
C SER A 36 13.54 -27.75 0.23
N THR A 37 14.30 -27.02 1.07
CA THR A 37 13.73 -26.08 2.04
C THR A 37 14.14 -24.65 1.67
N PHE A 38 13.15 -23.80 1.45
CA PHE A 38 13.34 -22.36 1.31
C PHE A 38 13.28 -21.73 2.69
N VAL A 39 14.35 -21.06 3.12
CA VAL A 39 14.43 -20.35 4.40
C VAL A 39 13.85 -18.94 4.22
N ALA A 40 12.76 -18.65 4.93
CA ALA A 40 12.05 -17.38 4.83
C ALA A 40 12.32 -16.42 6.00
N ALA A 41 12.88 -16.91 7.09
CA ALA A 41 13.46 -16.12 8.17
C ALA A 41 14.71 -16.86 8.64
N ASP A 42 15.86 -16.19 8.70
CA ASP A 42 17.15 -16.78 9.00
C ASP A 42 17.89 -15.94 10.07
N ASP A 43 18.20 -16.56 11.19
CA ASP A 43 18.90 -15.98 12.35
C ASP A 43 18.26 -14.68 12.90
N VAL A 44 16.93 -14.63 12.94
CA VAL A 44 16.22 -13.44 13.43
C VAL A 44 16.26 -13.36 14.94
N SER A 45 16.79 -12.25 15.46
CA SER A 45 16.93 -12.02 16.90
C SER A 45 16.49 -10.61 17.28
N PHE A 46 15.63 -10.49 18.31
CA PHE A 46 15.18 -9.21 18.88
C PHE A 46 14.54 -9.41 20.26
N SER A 47 14.32 -8.32 20.98
CA SER A 47 13.58 -8.30 22.24
C SER A 47 12.56 -7.16 22.25
N LEU A 48 11.51 -7.34 23.06
CA LEU A 48 10.47 -6.35 23.29
C LEU A 48 10.13 -6.29 24.78
N ASP A 49 10.17 -5.09 25.35
CA ASP A 49 9.77 -4.85 26.73
C ASP A 49 8.27 -4.57 26.86
N GLU A 50 7.70 -4.68 28.06
CA GLU A 50 6.28 -4.34 28.32
C GLU A 50 6.01 -2.86 27.97
N GLY A 51 4.87 -2.60 27.31
CA GLY A 51 4.45 -1.24 26.93
C GLY A 51 5.24 -0.60 25.80
N ARG A 52 6.28 -1.26 25.25
CA ARG A 52 7.01 -0.77 24.07
C ARG A 52 6.44 -1.31 22.77
N ALA A 53 6.72 -0.60 21.68
CA ALA A 53 6.36 -1.00 20.33
C ALA A 53 7.61 -1.20 19.47
N LEU A 54 7.71 -2.36 18.81
CA LEU A 54 8.75 -2.72 17.86
C LEU A 54 8.18 -2.73 16.43
N ALA A 55 8.80 -1.97 15.52
CA ALA A 55 8.54 -2.09 14.09
C ALA A 55 9.39 -3.21 13.47
N ILE A 56 8.80 -3.98 12.57
CA ILE A 56 9.50 -4.89 11.67
C ILE A 56 9.25 -4.38 10.25
N VAL A 57 10.27 -3.81 9.61
CA VAL A 57 10.16 -3.16 8.30
C VAL A 57 11.02 -3.87 7.26
N GLY A 58 10.73 -3.65 5.97
CA GLY A 58 11.44 -4.23 4.82
C GLY A 58 10.48 -4.52 3.67
N GLU A 59 10.99 -4.96 2.53
CA GLU A 59 10.21 -5.29 1.34
C GLU A 59 9.41 -6.58 1.48
N SER A 60 8.44 -6.78 0.59
CA SER A 60 7.65 -8.02 0.49
C SER A 60 8.58 -9.22 0.25
N GLY A 61 8.32 -10.31 0.95
CA GLY A 61 9.20 -11.49 0.85
C GLY A 61 10.43 -11.45 1.75
N SER A 62 10.76 -10.36 2.45
CA SER A 62 11.90 -10.28 3.37
C SER A 62 11.76 -11.11 4.66
N GLY A 63 10.62 -11.78 4.86
CA GLY A 63 10.41 -12.69 6.00
C GLY A 63 9.64 -12.11 7.18
N LYS A 64 9.19 -10.84 7.14
CA LYS A 64 8.47 -10.15 8.25
C LYS A 64 7.28 -10.92 8.79
N SER A 65 6.30 -11.18 7.94
CA SER A 65 5.07 -11.89 8.33
C SER A 65 5.35 -13.34 8.77
N VAL A 66 6.35 -14.00 8.16
CA VAL A 66 6.78 -15.35 8.59
C VAL A 66 7.37 -15.30 9.99
N THR A 67 8.19 -14.30 10.29
CA THR A 67 8.78 -14.08 11.62
C THR A 67 7.70 -13.94 12.69
N VAL A 68 6.71 -13.05 12.51
CA VAL A 68 5.67 -12.84 13.52
C VAL A 68 4.71 -14.03 13.64
N ARG A 69 4.39 -14.72 12.55
CA ARG A 69 3.60 -15.95 12.57
C ARG A 69 4.34 -17.11 13.24
N SER A 70 5.67 -17.13 13.16
CA SER A 70 6.50 -18.12 13.86
C SER A 70 6.42 -17.97 15.37
N ILE A 71 6.35 -16.75 15.91
CA ILE A 71 6.19 -16.48 17.35
C ILE A 71 4.99 -17.25 17.91
N LEU A 72 3.87 -17.21 17.20
CA LEU A 72 2.65 -17.91 17.61
C LEU A 72 2.51 -19.30 16.98
N ARG A 73 3.49 -19.76 16.20
CA ARG A 73 3.42 -21.03 15.44
C ARG A 73 2.15 -21.12 14.57
N LEU A 74 1.74 -19.98 13.97
CA LEU A 74 0.62 -19.88 13.03
C LEU A 74 1.13 -20.06 11.59
N LEU A 75 1.96 -21.08 11.40
CA LEU A 75 2.57 -21.41 10.12
C LEU A 75 1.69 -22.41 9.33
N PRO A 76 1.67 -22.35 7.99
CA PRO A 76 1.03 -23.37 7.17
C PRO A 76 1.76 -24.72 7.33
N LYS A 77 1.10 -25.81 6.94
CA LYS A 77 1.65 -27.18 7.09
C LYS A 77 2.96 -27.42 6.34
N THR A 78 3.23 -26.60 5.33
CA THR A 78 4.46 -26.64 4.52
C THR A 78 5.64 -25.93 5.19
N ALA A 79 5.39 -25.14 6.26
CA ALA A 79 6.41 -24.38 6.97
C ALA A 79 6.67 -24.94 8.37
N SER A 80 7.91 -24.82 8.84
CA SER A 80 8.33 -25.22 10.18
C SER A 80 9.43 -24.32 10.70
N ILE A 81 9.50 -24.17 12.04
CA ILE A 81 10.63 -23.58 12.72
C ILE A 81 11.75 -24.62 12.70
N LEU A 82 12.90 -24.23 12.12
CA LEU A 82 14.06 -25.10 11.93
C LEU A 82 15.00 -25.03 13.13
N SER A 83 15.16 -23.83 13.69
CA SER A 83 15.99 -23.55 14.89
C SER A 83 15.58 -22.25 15.55
N GLY A 84 16.15 -21.95 16.70
CA GLY A 84 15.95 -20.72 17.47
C GLY A 84 14.97 -20.90 18.62
N GLU A 85 14.84 -19.82 19.39
CA GLU A 85 14.07 -19.76 20.63
C GLU A 85 13.16 -18.54 20.63
N VAL A 86 11.93 -18.72 21.12
CA VAL A 86 10.92 -17.64 21.28
C VAL A 86 10.43 -17.68 22.72
N ARG A 87 10.94 -16.80 23.56
CA ARG A 87 10.52 -16.68 24.97
C ARG A 87 9.51 -15.57 25.17
N TYR A 88 8.35 -15.93 25.66
CA TYR A 88 7.33 -15.00 26.11
C TYR A 88 7.23 -15.09 27.63
N ARG A 89 7.59 -14.00 28.33
CA ARG A 89 7.66 -13.98 29.82
C ARG A 89 8.41 -15.19 30.38
N GLY A 90 9.59 -15.47 29.83
CA GLY A 90 10.43 -16.60 30.22
C GLY A 90 10.02 -17.97 29.67
N GLN A 91 8.79 -18.15 29.17
CA GLN A 91 8.31 -19.41 28.62
C GLN A 91 8.68 -19.54 27.13
N ASP A 92 9.40 -20.60 26.75
CA ASP A 92 9.68 -20.88 25.34
C ASP A 92 8.44 -21.40 24.61
N LEU A 93 7.97 -20.64 23.64
CA LEU A 93 6.78 -20.96 22.82
C LEU A 93 7.07 -22.00 21.74
N VAL A 94 8.33 -22.19 21.33
CA VAL A 94 8.71 -23.17 20.27
C VAL A 94 8.51 -24.59 20.77
N THR A 95 8.93 -24.84 22.00
CA THR A 95 8.86 -26.17 22.65
C THR A 95 7.55 -26.39 23.42
N THR A 96 6.78 -25.34 23.67
CA THR A 96 5.51 -25.41 24.40
C THR A 96 4.49 -26.32 23.69
N PRO A 97 3.84 -27.27 24.42
CA PRO A 97 2.77 -28.09 23.88
C PRO A 97 1.62 -27.25 23.33
N VAL A 98 1.00 -27.70 22.21
CA VAL A 98 -0.07 -26.97 21.53
C VAL A 98 -1.25 -26.66 22.46
N SER A 99 -1.57 -27.54 23.42
CA SER A 99 -2.63 -27.33 24.40
C SER A 99 -2.38 -26.10 25.30
N LYS A 100 -1.12 -25.86 25.71
CA LYS A 100 -0.72 -24.69 26.50
C LYS A 100 -0.59 -23.44 25.60
N LEU A 101 -0.08 -23.61 24.37
CA LEU A 101 0.04 -22.53 23.40
C LEU A 101 -1.33 -21.92 23.04
N ARG A 102 -2.41 -22.70 23.09
CA ARG A 102 -3.77 -22.19 22.89
C ARG A 102 -4.17 -21.11 23.90
N LYS A 103 -3.69 -21.18 25.13
CA LYS A 103 -3.91 -20.12 26.14
C LYS A 103 -3.17 -18.84 25.78
N VAL A 104 -1.95 -18.97 25.26
CA VAL A 104 -1.14 -17.80 24.84
C VAL A 104 -1.81 -17.11 23.67
N ARG A 105 -2.28 -17.87 22.66
CA ARG A 105 -2.94 -17.34 21.47
C ARG A 105 -4.31 -16.75 21.84
N GLY A 106 -4.50 -15.48 21.58
CA GLY A 106 -5.76 -14.75 21.78
C GLY A 106 -6.02 -14.29 23.21
N GLN A 107 -5.50 -14.97 24.25
CA GLN A 107 -5.65 -14.49 25.63
C GLN A 107 -4.49 -13.60 26.07
N GLU A 108 -3.24 -14.04 25.85
CA GLU A 108 -2.02 -13.32 26.25
C GLU A 108 -1.44 -12.51 25.11
N ILE A 109 -1.53 -13.05 23.89
CA ILE A 109 -1.04 -12.42 22.66
C ILE A 109 -2.18 -12.34 21.63
N GLY A 110 -2.61 -11.13 21.31
CA GLY A 110 -3.55 -10.84 20.23
C GLY A 110 -2.82 -10.72 18.88
N MET A 111 -3.50 -11.06 17.78
CA MET A 111 -2.95 -10.90 16.45
C MET A 111 -3.95 -10.22 15.52
N VAL A 112 -3.50 -9.14 14.87
CA VAL A 112 -4.16 -8.46 13.77
C VAL A 112 -3.51 -8.95 12.48
N PHE A 113 -4.28 -9.58 11.59
CA PHE A 113 -3.79 -10.14 10.33
C PHE A 113 -3.79 -9.08 9.22
N GLN A 114 -2.98 -9.29 8.20
CA GLN A 114 -2.85 -8.41 7.05
C GLN A 114 -4.17 -8.21 6.30
N ASN A 115 -4.95 -9.28 6.12
CA ASN A 115 -6.21 -9.25 5.37
C ASN A 115 -7.42 -9.48 6.28
N ALA A 116 -8.14 -8.41 6.62
CA ALA A 116 -9.35 -8.49 7.42
C ALA A 116 -10.49 -9.29 6.75
N MET A 117 -10.49 -9.39 5.41
CA MET A 117 -11.48 -10.20 4.66
C MET A 117 -11.30 -11.70 4.92
N GLU A 118 -10.06 -12.14 5.11
CA GLU A 118 -9.74 -13.55 5.36
C GLU A 118 -9.80 -13.90 6.84
N ALA A 119 -9.56 -12.91 7.72
CA ALA A 119 -9.55 -13.11 9.16
C ALA A 119 -10.95 -13.29 9.76
N LEU A 120 -11.96 -12.59 9.20
CA LEU A 120 -13.34 -12.66 9.65
C LEU A 120 -14.13 -13.66 8.79
N ASN A 121 -14.84 -14.58 9.45
CA ASN A 121 -15.71 -15.52 8.74
C ASN A 121 -16.95 -14.79 8.18
N PRO A 122 -17.14 -14.74 6.84
CA PRO A 122 -18.21 -13.96 6.23
C PRO A 122 -19.61 -14.46 6.54
N THR A 123 -19.76 -15.72 7.00
CA THR A 123 -21.04 -16.37 7.28
C THR A 123 -21.47 -16.29 8.74
N ILE A 124 -20.65 -15.69 9.61
CA ILE A 124 -20.91 -15.57 11.04
C ILE A 124 -21.02 -14.10 11.45
N PRO A 125 -22.08 -13.66 12.15
CA PRO A 125 -22.18 -12.29 12.66
C PRO A 125 -20.97 -11.88 13.51
N VAL A 126 -20.56 -10.61 13.41
CA VAL A 126 -19.36 -10.08 14.05
C VAL A 126 -19.37 -10.30 15.57
N ILE A 127 -20.50 -10.05 16.23
CA ILE A 127 -20.65 -10.26 17.70
C ILE A 127 -20.34 -11.68 18.14
N LYS A 128 -20.68 -12.68 17.31
CA LYS A 128 -20.42 -14.08 17.67
C LYS A 128 -18.94 -14.40 17.61
N GLN A 129 -18.25 -13.86 16.60
CA GLN A 129 -16.80 -14.07 16.40
C GLN A 129 -15.99 -13.40 17.52
N LEU A 130 -16.34 -12.16 17.91
CA LEU A 130 -15.71 -11.49 19.04
C LEU A 130 -15.98 -12.21 20.35
N ALA A 131 -17.24 -12.58 20.63
CA ALA A 131 -17.62 -13.27 21.86
C ALA A 131 -16.98 -14.66 21.97
N GLU A 132 -16.70 -15.33 20.83
CA GLU A 132 -16.04 -16.63 20.81
C GLU A 132 -14.65 -16.59 21.42
N ALA A 133 -13.86 -15.52 21.17
CA ALA A 133 -12.54 -15.35 21.77
C ALA A 133 -12.57 -15.44 23.31
N LEU A 134 -13.57 -14.83 23.94
CA LEU A 134 -13.74 -14.86 25.40
C LEU A 134 -14.29 -16.19 25.90
N THR A 135 -15.30 -16.75 25.23
CA THR A 135 -15.95 -17.97 25.67
C THR A 135 -15.10 -19.21 25.45
N TRP A 136 -14.28 -19.23 24.38
CA TRP A 136 -13.33 -20.31 24.11
C TRP A 136 -12.27 -20.44 25.21
N HIS A 137 -11.81 -19.32 25.73
CA HIS A 137 -10.85 -19.29 26.85
C HIS A 137 -11.49 -19.39 28.23
N ASN A 138 -12.82 -19.53 28.32
CA ASN A 138 -13.59 -19.56 29.57
C ASN A 138 -13.37 -18.32 30.46
N LEU A 139 -13.16 -17.14 29.86
CA LEU A 139 -12.90 -15.88 30.57
C LEU A 139 -14.19 -15.30 31.19
N CYS A 140 -15.34 -15.54 30.58
CA CYS A 140 -16.63 -15.06 31.07
C CYS A 140 -17.81 -15.86 30.49
N SER A 141 -19.03 -15.58 30.99
CA SER A 141 -20.26 -16.17 30.47
C SER A 141 -20.58 -15.70 29.05
N ARG A 142 -21.37 -16.47 28.30
CA ARG A 142 -21.80 -16.09 26.92
C ARG A 142 -22.54 -14.74 26.90
N ARG A 143 -23.30 -14.40 27.95
CA ARG A 143 -24.02 -13.12 28.04
C ARG A 143 -23.02 -11.97 28.21
N GLU A 144 -22.05 -12.15 29.08
CA GLU A 144 -20.99 -11.19 29.33
C GLU A 144 -20.10 -10.99 28.11
N ALA A 145 -19.70 -12.08 27.44
CA ALA A 145 -18.91 -12.04 26.20
C ALA A 145 -19.58 -11.20 25.11
N ARG A 146 -20.91 -11.34 24.94
CA ARG A 146 -21.65 -10.51 23.97
C ARG A 146 -21.68 -9.04 24.38
N ARG A 147 -21.87 -8.74 25.68
CA ARG A 147 -21.83 -7.36 26.16
C ARG A 147 -20.46 -6.73 25.92
N ARG A 148 -19.38 -7.44 26.24
CA ARG A 148 -18.01 -6.99 26.01
C ARG A 148 -17.71 -6.83 24.53
N ALA A 149 -18.24 -7.70 23.66
CA ALA A 149 -18.08 -7.58 22.21
C ALA A 149 -18.66 -6.27 21.67
N VAL A 150 -19.85 -5.85 22.12
CA VAL A 150 -20.43 -4.55 21.73
C VAL A 150 -19.58 -3.41 22.28
N GLN A 151 -19.18 -3.47 23.53
CA GLN A 151 -18.36 -2.44 24.17
C GLN A 151 -17.01 -2.25 23.44
N VAL A 152 -16.31 -3.33 23.08
CA VAL A 152 -15.04 -3.22 22.34
C VAL A 152 -15.25 -2.68 20.93
N LEU A 153 -16.37 -3.00 20.27
CA LEU A 153 -16.71 -2.38 18.97
C LEU A 153 -16.95 -0.87 19.09
N GLU A 154 -17.51 -0.40 20.21
CA GLU A 154 -17.62 1.03 20.52
C GLU A 154 -16.24 1.66 20.77
N GLU A 155 -15.39 0.99 21.58
CA GLU A 155 -14.00 1.42 21.88
C GLU A 155 -13.16 1.58 20.61
N VAL A 156 -13.32 0.68 19.63
CA VAL A 156 -12.61 0.80 18.32
C VAL A 156 -13.31 1.74 17.33
N GLY A 157 -14.36 2.46 17.77
CA GLY A 157 -15.02 3.48 16.97
C GLY A 157 -15.93 2.96 15.85
N ILE A 158 -16.55 1.78 16.02
CA ILE A 158 -17.64 1.32 15.14
C ILE A 158 -18.91 2.09 15.48
N PRO A 159 -19.45 2.93 14.60
CA PRO A 159 -20.68 3.67 14.87
C PRO A 159 -21.88 2.71 14.99
N ASP A 160 -22.83 3.01 15.89
CA ASP A 160 -23.98 2.15 16.17
C ASP A 160 -23.59 0.66 16.40
N ALA A 161 -22.60 0.47 17.28
CA ALA A 161 -21.97 -0.83 17.51
C ALA A 161 -22.98 -1.92 17.91
N ALA A 162 -24.00 -1.57 18.69
CA ALA A 162 -25.03 -2.53 19.15
C ALA A 162 -25.80 -3.15 17.97
N HIS A 163 -26.18 -2.35 16.98
CA HIS A 163 -26.84 -2.82 15.77
C HIS A 163 -25.84 -3.53 14.85
N ARG A 164 -24.73 -2.90 14.54
CA ARG A 164 -23.72 -3.42 13.60
C ARG A 164 -23.05 -4.70 14.07
N ALA A 165 -22.92 -4.92 15.38
CA ALA A 165 -22.43 -6.17 15.93
C ALA A 165 -23.21 -7.40 15.44
N THR A 166 -24.51 -7.25 15.15
CA THR A 166 -25.36 -8.33 14.65
C THR A 166 -25.21 -8.60 13.14
N MET A 167 -24.55 -7.69 12.42
CA MET A 167 -24.32 -7.79 10.99
C MET A 167 -23.17 -8.76 10.66
N TYR A 168 -23.07 -9.10 9.38
CA TYR A 168 -22.01 -9.95 8.85
C TYR A 168 -20.83 -9.12 8.33
N PRO A 169 -19.60 -9.67 8.29
CA PRO A 169 -18.42 -8.94 7.84
C PRO A 169 -18.54 -8.32 6.44
N PHE A 170 -19.22 -8.96 5.50
CA PHE A 170 -19.40 -8.43 4.14
C PHE A 170 -20.26 -7.14 4.08
N GLN A 171 -21.03 -6.86 5.13
CA GLN A 171 -21.83 -5.63 5.25
C GLN A 171 -21.02 -4.44 5.82
N PHE A 172 -19.77 -4.68 6.26
CA PHE A 172 -18.87 -3.68 6.79
C PHE A 172 -18.03 -3.06 5.66
N SER A 173 -17.69 -1.78 5.77
CA SER A 173 -16.65 -1.17 4.94
C SER A 173 -15.27 -1.77 5.25
N GLY A 174 -14.26 -1.53 4.42
CA GLY A 174 -12.89 -1.98 4.65
C GLY A 174 -12.37 -1.56 6.02
N GLY A 175 -12.47 -0.27 6.35
CA GLY A 175 -12.05 0.27 7.65
C GLY A 175 -12.84 -0.30 8.83
N MET A 176 -14.15 -0.53 8.68
CA MET A 176 -14.94 -1.18 9.74
C MET A 176 -14.53 -2.63 9.97
N ARG A 177 -14.19 -3.38 8.91
CA ARG A 177 -13.67 -4.75 9.03
C ARG A 177 -12.33 -4.78 9.76
N GLN A 178 -11.45 -3.83 9.42
CA GLN A 178 -10.16 -3.68 10.08
C GLN A 178 -10.33 -3.39 11.58
N ARG A 179 -11.19 -2.43 11.94
CA ARG A 179 -11.51 -2.12 13.34
C ARG A 179 -12.13 -3.32 14.08
N ALA A 180 -13.01 -4.09 13.43
CA ALA A 180 -13.57 -5.30 14.02
C ALA A 180 -12.51 -6.39 14.24
N MET A 181 -11.51 -6.51 13.34
CA MET A 181 -10.38 -7.41 13.51
C MET A 181 -9.47 -6.97 14.67
N ILE A 182 -9.22 -5.67 14.81
CA ILE A 182 -8.50 -5.12 15.96
C ILE A 182 -9.27 -5.40 17.24
N ALA A 183 -10.59 -5.15 17.26
CA ALA A 183 -11.48 -5.48 18.39
C ALA A 183 -11.35 -6.96 18.80
N MET A 184 -11.29 -7.87 17.83
CA MET A 184 -11.10 -9.31 18.07
C MET A 184 -9.72 -9.62 18.68
N ALA A 185 -8.67 -8.89 18.26
CA ALA A 185 -7.33 -9.09 18.80
C ALA A 185 -7.19 -8.59 20.26
N ILE A 186 -7.94 -7.54 20.64
CA ILE A 186 -7.81 -6.88 21.97
C ILE A 186 -8.89 -7.24 22.97
N ILE A 187 -9.97 -7.92 22.57
CA ILE A 187 -11.14 -8.18 23.43
C ILE A 187 -10.80 -8.92 24.74
N SER A 188 -9.74 -9.74 24.72
CA SER A 188 -9.22 -10.47 25.88
C SER A 188 -8.26 -9.65 26.74
N SER A 189 -8.00 -8.38 26.40
CA SER A 189 -7.02 -7.50 27.04
C SER A 189 -5.63 -8.15 27.09
N PRO A 190 -5.04 -8.51 25.93
CA PRO A 190 -3.75 -9.18 25.85
C PRO A 190 -2.62 -8.25 26.29
N ARG A 191 -1.50 -8.82 26.77
CA ARG A 191 -0.29 -8.05 27.11
C ARG A 191 0.57 -7.71 25.89
N LEU A 192 0.42 -8.47 24.81
CA LEU A 192 1.12 -8.24 23.53
C LEU A 192 0.12 -8.27 22.38
N VAL A 193 0.20 -7.31 21.50
CA VAL A 193 -0.51 -7.30 20.20
C VAL A 193 0.51 -7.37 19.07
N ILE A 194 0.37 -8.34 18.18
CA ILE A 194 1.13 -8.44 16.94
C ILE A 194 0.21 -7.96 15.80
N ALA A 195 0.61 -6.89 15.12
CA ALA A 195 -0.12 -6.32 14.00
C ALA A 195 0.67 -6.53 12.70
N ASP A 196 0.20 -7.45 11.86
CA ASP A 196 0.79 -7.78 10.56
C ASP A 196 0.14 -6.89 9.48
N GLU A 197 0.79 -5.79 9.12
CA GLU A 197 0.33 -4.75 8.18
C GLU A 197 -1.10 -4.24 8.47
N PRO A 198 -1.35 -3.68 9.65
CA PRO A 198 -2.72 -3.35 10.08
C PRO A 198 -3.39 -2.22 9.31
N THR A 199 -2.66 -1.48 8.49
CA THR A 199 -3.14 -0.31 7.74
C THR A 199 -3.09 -0.48 6.22
N THR A 200 -2.61 -1.62 5.73
CA THR A 200 -2.54 -1.91 4.29
C THR A 200 -3.93 -1.89 3.66
N ALA A 201 -4.05 -1.27 2.49
CA ALA A 201 -5.31 -1.07 1.74
C ALA A 201 -6.37 -0.19 2.45
N LEU A 202 -5.97 0.61 3.44
CA LEU A 202 -6.80 1.67 4.01
C LEU A 202 -6.43 3.02 3.40
N ASP A 203 -7.41 3.90 3.30
CA ASP A 203 -7.15 5.30 2.99
C ASP A 203 -6.47 6.01 4.16
N VAL A 204 -5.79 7.13 3.87
CA VAL A 204 -4.94 7.86 4.82
C VAL A 204 -5.70 8.27 6.09
N THR A 205 -6.97 8.67 5.95
CA THR A 205 -7.80 9.09 7.09
C THR A 205 -8.14 7.91 8.00
N VAL A 206 -8.55 6.76 7.43
CA VAL A 206 -8.83 5.54 8.21
C VAL A 206 -7.54 4.95 8.79
N GLN A 207 -6.42 5.03 8.07
CA GLN A 207 -5.10 4.64 8.56
C GLN A 207 -4.73 5.43 9.83
N ALA A 208 -4.85 6.76 9.80
CA ALA A 208 -4.57 7.60 10.96
C ALA A 208 -5.44 7.20 12.17
N GLN A 209 -6.74 6.99 11.97
CA GLN A 209 -7.66 6.57 13.02
C GLN A 209 -7.34 5.19 13.61
N VAL A 210 -6.87 4.24 12.77
CA VAL A 210 -6.43 2.92 13.24
C VAL A 210 -5.14 3.02 14.05
N LEU A 211 -4.20 3.86 13.64
CA LEU A 211 -2.95 4.09 14.37
C LEU A 211 -3.20 4.78 15.72
N ASP A 212 -4.10 5.77 15.78
CA ASP A 212 -4.49 6.42 17.03
C ASP A 212 -5.13 5.42 18.01
N LEU A 213 -5.98 4.51 17.51
CA LEU A 213 -6.53 3.43 18.31
C LEU A 213 -5.44 2.50 18.86
N LEU A 214 -4.49 2.07 18.02
CA LEU A 214 -3.37 1.22 18.46
C LEU A 214 -2.48 1.96 19.48
N ALA A 215 -2.27 3.28 19.30
CA ALA A 215 -1.53 4.11 20.25
C ALA A 215 -2.20 4.14 21.63
N GLN A 216 -3.53 4.32 21.69
CA GLN A 216 -4.29 4.27 22.93
C GLN A 216 -4.15 2.90 23.65
N ILE A 217 -4.13 1.80 22.89
CA ILE A 217 -3.93 0.45 23.44
C ILE A 217 -2.50 0.30 24.01
N LYS A 218 -1.48 0.85 23.31
CA LYS A 218 -0.09 0.87 23.77
C LYS A 218 0.06 1.68 25.08
N GLU A 219 -0.57 2.86 25.17
CA GLU A 219 -0.56 3.72 26.35
C GLU A 219 -1.15 3.02 27.58
N GLN A 220 -2.04 2.04 27.41
CA GLN A 220 -2.55 1.20 28.50
C GLN A 220 -1.55 0.13 28.95
N GLY A 221 -0.32 0.12 28.42
CA GLY A 221 0.76 -0.78 28.81
C GLY A 221 0.87 -2.06 27.96
N THR A 222 0.10 -2.18 26.88
CA THR A 222 0.18 -3.32 25.96
C THR A 222 1.42 -3.22 25.11
N GLY A 223 2.31 -4.23 25.12
CA GLY A 223 3.44 -4.32 24.20
C GLY A 223 2.95 -4.56 22.76
N MET A 224 3.67 -4.03 21.77
CA MET A 224 3.25 -4.16 20.36
C MET A 224 4.39 -4.55 19.42
N ILE A 225 4.08 -5.43 18.46
CA ILE A 225 4.93 -5.66 17.29
C ILE A 225 4.11 -5.24 16.07
N MET A 226 4.65 -4.32 15.28
CA MET A 226 4.04 -3.84 14.06
C MET A 226 4.88 -4.21 12.85
N VAL A 227 4.36 -5.04 11.98
CA VAL A 227 4.93 -5.28 10.66
C VAL A 227 4.35 -4.23 9.71
N THR A 228 5.22 -3.53 9.02
CA THR A 228 4.81 -2.53 8.03
C THR A 228 5.90 -2.33 6.97
N HIS A 229 5.51 -1.92 5.78
CA HIS A 229 6.42 -1.37 4.76
C HIS A 229 6.43 0.16 4.77
N ASP A 230 5.57 0.80 5.56
CA ASP A 230 5.46 2.26 5.70
C ASP A 230 6.33 2.75 6.86
N LEU A 231 7.45 3.42 6.54
CA LEU A 231 8.39 3.96 7.51
C LEU A 231 7.81 5.14 8.29
N GLY A 232 6.87 5.90 7.73
CA GLY A 232 6.15 6.96 8.42
C GLY A 232 5.27 6.41 9.55
N VAL A 233 4.59 5.29 9.28
CA VAL A 233 3.85 4.54 10.30
C VAL A 233 4.76 4.04 11.41
N ALA A 234 5.90 3.42 11.05
CA ALA A 234 6.88 2.93 12.01
C ALA A 234 7.39 4.07 12.90
N ARG A 235 7.74 5.23 12.30
CA ARG A 235 8.24 6.40 13.02
C ARG A 235 7.22 7.00 14.00
N ARG A 236 5.98 7.11 13.59
CA ARG A 236 4.92 7.70 14.44
C ARG A 236 4.60 6.83 15.64
N PHE A 237 4.63 5.52 15.47
CA PHE A 237 4.02 4.59 16.41
C PHE A 237 5.03 3.79 17.26
N CYS A 238 6.21 3.41 16.68
CA CYS A 238 7.13 2.47 17.31
C CYS A 238 8.29 3.17 18.04
N ASP A 239 8.82 2.50 19.06
CA ASP A 239 9.98 2.95 19.83
C ASP A 239 11.28 2.39 19.22
N ASP A 240 11.24 1.14 18.79
CA ASP A 240 12.36 0.41 18.20
C ASP A 240 12.00 -0.13 16.82
N VAL A 241 13.00 -0.42 16.00
CA VAL A 241 12.82 -0.98 14.67
C VAL A 241 13.87 -2.04 14.36
N ILE A 242 13.45 -3.08 13.65
CA ILE A 242 14.34 -3.98 12.92
C ILE A 242 14.02 -3.91 11.44
N VAL A 243 15.07 -3.82 10.63
CA VAL A 243 14.98 -3.82 9.16
C VAL A 243 15.33 -5.21 8.66
N MET A 244 14.46 -5.81 7.89
CA MET A 244 14.66 -7.14 7.31
C MET A 244 14.86 -7.08 5.80
N HIS A 245 15.88 -7.77 5.31
CA HIS A 245 16.19 -7.96 3.91
C HIS A 245 16.67 -9.39 3.66
N ASP A 246 16.21 -10.01 2.58
CA ASP A 246 16.58 -11.38 2.20
C ASP A 246 16.54 -12.38 3.36
N SER A 247 15.45 -12.36 4.14
CA SER A 247 15.21 -13.25 5.29
C SER A 247 16.04 -12.96 6.55
N HIS A 248 16.93 -11.95 6.54
CA HIS A 248 17.80 -11.58 7.66
C HIS A 248 17.44 -10.22 8.25
N VAL A 249 17.84 -9.99 9.50
CA VAL A 249 17.87 -8.65 10.09
C VAL A 249 19.17 -7.97 9.69
N VAL A 250 19.08 -6.87 8.93
CA VAL A 250 20.25 -6.12 8.43
C VAL A 250 20.57 -4.93 9.32
N GLU A 251 19.56 -4.34 9.98
CA GLU A 251 19.77 -3.24 10.92
C GLU A 251 18.73 -3.28 12.04
N SER A 252 19.11 -2.85 13.23
CA SER A 252 18.22 -2.75 14.39
C SER A 252 18.65 -1.63 15.33
N GLY A 253 17.69 -1.01 16.02
CA GLY A 253 17.94 0.07 16.98
C GLY A 253 16.67 0.81 17.35
N THR A 254 16.83 1.96 18.01
CA THR A 254 15.69 2.86 18.22
C THR A 254 15.24 3.43 16.88
N ILE A 255 13.95 3.75 16.77
CA ILE A 255 13.38 4.28 15.53
C ILE A 255 14.13 5.52 15.03
N GLN A 256 14.55 6.41 15.94
CA GLN A 256 15.31 7.59 15.60
C GLN A 256 16.71 7.26 15.06
N GLN A 257 17.43 6.32 15.70
CA GLN A 257 18.77 5.95 15.26
C GLN A 257 18.78 5.38 13.85
N VAL A 258 17.86 4.48 13.56
CA VAL A 258 17.82 3.78 12.26
C VAL A 258 17.26 4.67 11.15
N LEU A 259 16.23 5.47 11.42
CA LEU A 259 15.62 6.30 10.35
C LEU A 259 16.36 7.63 10.11
N ASP A 260 16.99 8.22 11.15
CA ASP A 260 17.71 9.49 10.97
C ASP A 260 19.18 9.28 10.60
N ASN A 261 19.78 8.14 10.99
CA ASN A 261 21.19 7.83 10.74
C ASN A 261 21.42 6.36 10.37
N PRO A 262 20.86 5.89 9.24
CA PRO A 262 20.95 4.50 8.77
C PRO A 262 22.39 4.12 8.47
N ARG A 263 22.82 2.94 8.90
CA ARG A 263 24.18 2.41 8.69
C ARG A 263 24.23 1.39 7.57
N ASP A 264 23.19 0.57 7.46
CA ASP A 264 23.13 -0.47 6.45
C ASP A 264 22.76 0.12 5.07
N PRO A 265 23.43 -0.28 3.97
CA PRO A 265 23.15 0.22 2.62
C PRO A 265 21.71 -0.03 2.17
N TYR A 266 21.09 -1.15 2.56
CA TYR A 266 19.72 -1.44 2.22
C TYR A 266 18.74 -0.50 2.94
N THR A 267 18.98 -0.21 4.23
CA THR A 267 18.20 0.77 4.99
C THR A 267 18.30 2.16 4.36
N GLN A 268 19.49 2.55 3.92
CA GLN A 268 19.70 3.82 3.21
C GLN A 268 18.92 3.87 1.89
N MET A 269 18.95 2.78 1.12
CA MET A 269 18.20 2.65 -0.13
C MET A 269 16.68 2.71 0.12
N LEU A 270 16.18 1.99 1.13
CA LEU A 270 14.76 1.97 1.49
C LEU A 270 14.26 3.36 1.88
N LEU A 271 15.04 4.11 2.67
CA LEU A 271 14.73 5.48 3.05
C LEU A 271 14.81 6.46 1.87
N ALA A 272 15.77 6.28 0.96
CA ALA A 272 15.89 7.09 -0.25
C ALA A 272 14.72 6.86 -1.23
N ALA A 273 14.20 5.63 -1.28
CA ALA A 273 13.06 5.27 -2.12
C ALA A 273 11.71 5.74 -1.55
N THR A 274 11.68 6.12 -0.26
CA THR A 274 10.43 6.57 0.38
C THR A 274 10.11 7.99 -0.03
N LEU A 275 8.94 8.16 -0.64
CA LEU A 275 8.44 9.47 -1.05
C LEU A 275 7.90 10.23 0.16
N GLU A 276 8.32 11.50 0.29
CA GLU A 276 7.82 12.44 1.29
C GLU A 276 7.23 13.66 0.60
N THR A 277 6.06 14.13 1.06
CA THR A 277 5.48 15.39 0.57
C THR A 277 6.34 16.59 0.95
N GLY A 278 6.36 17.61 0.09
CA GLY A 278 7.13 18.85 0.30
C GLY A 278 8.64 18.73 -0.01
N ARG A 279 9.12 17.55 -0.46
CA ARG A 279 10.56 17.33 -0.79
C ARG A 279 10.80 16.79 -2.19
N THR A 280 9.75 16.45 -2.92
CA THR A 280 9.84 15.89 -4.25
C THR A 280 10.01 17.00 -5.29
N THR A 281 11.20 17.11 -5.88
CA THR A 281 11.43 17.93 -7.09
C THR A 281 11.20 17.07 -8.32
N ARG A 282 10.27 17.48 -9.17
CA ARG A 282 10.07 16.83 -10.48
C ARG A 282 11.29 17.10 -11.37
N HIS A 283 11.81 16.09 -12.05
CA HIS A 283 12.73 16.31 -13.15
C HIS A 283 12.01 17.06 -14.27
N VAL A 284 12.51 18.24 -14.64
CA VAL A 284 12.02 18.99 -15.79
C VAL A 284 12.22 18.11 -17.03
N PRO A 285 11.20 17.91 -17.89
CA PRO A 285 11.33 17.09 -19.09
C PRO A 285 12.42 17.66 -19.99
N ILE A 286 13.39 16.84 -20.36
CA ILE A 286 14.34 17.17 -21.42
C ILE A 286 13.54 17.22 -22.72
N GLN A 287 13.55 18.37 -23.39
CA GLN A 287 12.90 18.54 -24.69
C GLN A 287 13.36 17.44 -25.65
N VAL A 288 12.41 16.69 -26.20
CA VAL A 288 12.68 15.77 -27.32
C VAL A 288 12.98 16.60 -28.52
N VAL A 289 14.26 16.68 -28.88
CA VAL A 289 14.69 17.15 -30.22
C VAL A 289 14.33 16.02 -31.18
N SER A 290 13.34 16.27 -32.03
CA SER A 290 13.01 15.39 -33.15
C SER A 290 14.26 15.17 -34.02
N ALA A 291 14.56 13.88 -34.27
CA ALA A 291 15.72 13.47 -35.09
C ALA A 291 15.47 13.66 -36.57
N ASP A 292 15.15 14.90 -37.01
CA ASP A 292 15.15 15.28 -38.42
C ASP A 292 15.58 16.75 -38.54
N ALA A 293 16.87 17.04 -38.29
CA ALA A 293 17.59 18.20 -38.80
C ALA A 293 19.07 18.11 -38.40
N ALA A 294 19.81 17.21 -39.04
CA ALA A 294 21.26 17.33 -39.10
C ALA A 294 21.59 18.26 -40.26
N THR A 295 21.76 19.54 -39.97
CA THR A 295 22.71 20.49 -40.59
C THR A 295 22.36 21.92 -40.16
N ALA A 296 23.21 22.50 -39.35
CA ALA A 296 23.71 23.87 -39.43
C ALA A 296 24.00 24.53 -38.07
N GLU A 297 25.30 24.76 -37.89
CA GLU A 297 25.95 25.92 -37.24
C GLU A 297 25.77 26.20 -35.73
N GLU A 298 26.93 26.20 -35.09
CA GLU A 298 27.26 26.71 -33.76
C GLU A 298 26.87 28.19 -33.58
N GLY A 299 26.24 28.54 -32.47
CA GLY A 299 26.01 29.93 -32.12
C GLY A 299 25.15 30.14 -30.86
N GLU A 300 25.82 30.53 -29.78
CA GLU A 300 25.33 31.32 -28.63
C GLU A 300 24.32 30.69 -27.63
N ALA A 301 24.84 30.52 -26.44
CA ALA A 301 24.11 30.25 -25.20
C ALA A 301 23.13 31.39 -24.86
N ALA A 302 21.87 31.09 -24.71
CA ALA A 302 20.92 31.96 -24.01
C ALA A 302 20.03 31.12 -23.09
N SER A 303 20.19 31.34 -21.80
CA SER A 303 19.32 30.89 -20.70
C SER A 303 17.92 31.45 -20.89
N ALA A 304 16.93 30.55 -21.06
CA ALA A 304 15.54 30.93 -20.83
C ALA A 304 14.78 29.70 -20.34
N GLY A 305 14.32 29.74 -19.09
CA GLY A 305 13.34 28.82 -18.56
C GLY A 305 12.07 28.89 -19.39
N ALA A 306 11.75 27.83 -20.08
CA ALA A 306 10.48 27.69 -20.79
C ALA A 306 9.52 26.85 -19.95
N ASN A 307 8.52 27.51 -19.34
CA ASN A 307 7.28 26.88 -18.94
C ASN A 307 6.66 26.20 -20.16
N PRO A 308 6.00 25.02 -20.01
CA PRO A 308 5.25 24.43 -21.10
C PRO A 308 4.19 25.43 -21.60
N PRO A 309 3.85 25.43 -22.90
CA PRO A 309 2.93 26.41 -23.46
C PRO A 309 1.56 26.30 -22.77
N SER A 310 1.20 27.36 -22.06
CA SER A 310 -0.08 27.53 -21.34
C SER A 310 -1.32 27.54 -22.25
N SER A 311 -1.18 27.27 -23.55
CA SER A 311 -2.21 27.44 -24.56
C SER A 311 -2.59 26.18 -25.35
N ALA A 312 -2.10 24.98 -24.97
CA ALA A 312 -2.53 23.76 -25.65
C ALA A 312 -3.97 23.41 -25.27
N GLU A 313 -4.82 23.16 -26.26
CA GLU A 313 -6.20 22.66 -26.03
C GLU A 313 -6.14 21.33 -25.27
N PRO A 314 -7.07 21.10 -24.31
CA PRO A 314 -7.08 19.85 -23.55
C PRO A 314 -7.43 18.66 -24.44
N ILE A 315 -6.68 17.55 -24.28
CA ILE A 315 -6.93 16.31 -25.03
C ILE A 315 -8.15 15.55 -24.47
N ILE A 316 -8.40 15.62 -23.14
CA ILE A 316 -9.60 15.11 -22.49
C ILE A 316 -10.36 16.28 -21.89
N VAL A 317 -11.65 16.34 -22.18
CA VAL A 317 -12.62 17.26 -21.58
C VAL A 317 -13.79 16.43 -21.07
N ALA A 318 -13.98 16.43 -19.77
CA ALA A 318 -15.15 15.82 -19.12
C ALA A 318 -15.94 16.92 -18.43
N GLU A 319 -17.24 17.00 -18.70
CA GLU A 319 -18.11 18.08 -18.24
C GLU A 319 -19.36 17.55 -17.56
N HIS A 320 -19.61 18.04 -16.35
CA HIS A 320 -20.84 17.81 -15.58
C HIS A 320 -21.20 16.32 -15.45
N LEU A 321 -20.22 15.46 -15.15
CA LEU A 321 -20.44 14.02 -15.06
C LEU A 321 -21.24 13.67 -13.81
N ASP A 322 -22.36 12.97 -14.02
CA ASP A 322 -23.14 12.31 -12.97
C ASP A 322 -23.18 10.81 -13.19
N LYS A 323 -23.08 10.04 -12.09
CA LYS A 323 -23.26 8.59 -12.11
C LYS A 323 -23.82 8.06 -10.81
N THR A 324 -24.98 7.42 -10.89
CA THR A 324 -25.64 6.75 -9.76
C THR A 324 -25.75 5.26 -10.04
N PHE A 325 -25.37 4.44 -9.06
CA PHE A 325 -25.56 3.00 -9.13
C PHE A 325 -26.80 2.59 -8.32
N HIS A 326 -27.62 1.73 -8.88
CA HIS A 326 -28.81 1.17 -8.23
C HIS A 326 -28.46 -0.20 -7.63
N SER A 327 -28.72 -0.38 -6.34
CA SER A 327 -28.51 -1.65 -5.65
C SER A 327 -29.76 -2.04 -4.84
N ALA A 328 -29.81 -3.27 -4.34
CA ALA A 328 -30.90 -3.73 -3.46
C ALA A 328 -30.99 -2.90 -2.14
N GLY A 329 -29.94 -2.16 -1.80
CA GLY A 329 -29.87 -1.28 -0.62
C GLY A 329 -30.22 0.19 -0.91
N GLY A 330 -30.56 0.55 -2.16
CA GLY A 330 -30.89 1.92 -2.56
C GLY A 330 -29.97 2.46 -3.66
N GLU A 331 -30.11 3.74 -3.93
CA GLU A 331 -29.32 4.49 -4.90
C GLU A 331 -28.02 4.98 -4.26
N ILE A 332 -26.91 4.81 -4.98
CA ILE A 332 -25.57 5.25 -4.55
C ILE A 332 -25.05 6.24 -5.60
N PRO A 333 -25.11 7.55 -5.32
CA PRO A 333 -24.52 8.55 -6.20
C PRO A 333 -22.99 8.49 -6.09
N ALA A 334 -22.34 7.89 -7.10
CA ALA A 334 -20.90 7.67 -7.10
C ALA A 334 -20.12 8.86 -7.67
N VAL A 335 -20.71 9.61 -8.59
CA VAL A 335 -20.15 10.83 -9.21
C VAL A 335 -21.26 11.86 -9.33
N GLN A 336 -21.00 13.10 -8.93
CA GLN A 336 -21.97 14.18 -8.87
C GLN A 336 -21.32 15.48 -9.36
N ASP A 337 -21.75 15.94 -10.55
CA ASP A 337 -21.30 17.18 -11.18
C ASP A 337 -19.77 17.32 -11.28
N VAL A 338 -19.11 16.26 -11.76
CA VAL A 338 -17.65 16.24 -11.89
C VAL A 338 -17.23 16.74 -13.26
N SER A 339 -16.38 17.78 -13.28
CA SER A 339 -15.74 18.29 -14.49
C SER A 339 -14.22 18.25 -14.33
N LEU A 340 -13.50 17.82 -15.39
CA LEU A 340 -12.04 17.77 -15.41
C LEU A 340 -11.51 17.91 -16.84
N GLN A 341 -10.26 18.36 -16.94
CA GLN A 341 -9.56 18.51 -18.21
C GLN A 341 -8.13 17.98 -18.09
N ILE A 342 -7.63 17.35 -19.15
CA ILE A 342 -6.25 16.83 -19.21
C ILE A 342 -5.60 17.42 -20.45
N LYS A 343 -4.43 18.06 -20.29
CA LYS A 343 -3.65 18.62 -21.41
C LYS A 343 -2.73 17.53 -22.00
N PRO A 344 -2.39 17.61 -23.31
CA PRO A 344 -1.43 16.69 -23.91
C PRO A 344 -0.10 16.68 -23.12
N GLY A 345 0.47 15.50 -22.90
CA GLY A 345 1.73 15.32 -22.20
C GLY A 345 1.76 15.73 -20.73
N SER A 346 0.62 16.12 -20.14
CA SER A 346 0.51 16.47 -18.72
C SER A 346 -0.12 15.37 -17.89
N THR A 347 0.05 15.46 -16.57
CA THR A 347 -0.56 14.55 -15.60
C THR A 347 -1.58 15.28 -14.74
N LEU A 348 -2.83 14.83 -14.78
CA LEU A 348 -3.86 15.22 -13.81
C LEU A 348 -3.94 14.16 -12.69
N GLY A 349 -3.61 14.55 -11.46
CA GLY A 349 -3.78 13.73 -10.27
C GLY A 349 -5.23 13.81 -9.75
N LEU A 350 -5.85 12.66 -9.51
CA LEU A 350 -7.17 12.56 -8.86
C LEU A 350 -7.02 11.86 -7.51
N VAL A 351 -7.19 12.61 -6.42
CA VAL A 351 -6.99 12.13 -5.04
C VAL A 351 -8.28 12.14 -4.23
N GLY A 352 -8.30 11.40 -3.13
CA GLY A 352 -9.42 11.33 -2.18
C GLY A 352 -9.49 9.97 -1.49
N GLU A 353 -10.38 9.84 -0.51
CA GLU A 353 -10.60 8.59 0.23
C GLU A 353 -11.12 7.45 -0.65
N SER A 354 -10.98 6.21 -0.14
CA SER A 354 -11.59 5.03 -0.78
C SER A 354 -13.11 5.20 -0.84
N GLY A 355 -13.71 4.93 -2.01
CA GLY A 355 -15.14 5.13 -2.21
C GLY A 355 -15.56 6.57 -2.54
N SER A 356 -14.63 7.52 -2.70
CA SER A 356 -14.97 8.90 -3.11
C SER A 356 -15.45 9.03 -4.56
N GLY A 357 -15.32 7.97 -5.38
CA GLY A 357 -15.77 7.94 -6.78
C GLY A 357 -14.67 7.96 -7.84
N LYS A 358 -13.38 8.04 -7.48
CA LYS A 358 -12.22 8.16 -8.39
C LYS A 358 -12.20 7.11 -9.50
N SER A 359 -12.26 5.82 -9.13
CA SER A 359 -12.27 4.73 -10.13
C SER A 359 -13.54 4.73 -11.00
N THR A 360 -14.65 5.32 -10.51
CA THR A 360 -15.85 5.54 -11.33
C THR A 360 -15.61 6.64 -12.36
N VAL A 361 -14.97 7.75 -11.96
CA VAL A 361 -14.54 8.81 -12.90
C VAL A 361 -13.60 8.24 -13.97
N ALA A 362 -12.58 7.43 -13.57
CA ALA A 362 -11.70 6.79 -14.54
C ALA A 362 -12.46 5.95 -15.59
N ARG A 363 -13.44 5.16 -15.14
CA ARG A 363 -14.26 4.31 -16.03
C ARG A 363 -15.21 5.12 -16.91
N LEU A 364 -15.71 6.27 -16.44
CA LEU A 364 -16.47 7.23 -17.26
C LEU A 364 -15.58 7.84 -18.33
N VAL A 365 -14.39 8.33 -17.95
CA VAL A 365 -13.40 8.89 -18.89
C VAL A 365 -13.00 7.87 -19.96
N MET A 366 -12.77 6.63 -19.56
CA MET A 366 -12.45 5.51 -20.48
C MET A 366 -13.64 5.07 -21.36
N GLY A 367 -14.85 5.61 -21.17
CA GLY A 367 -16.05 5.17 -21.86
C GLY A 367 -16.50 3.75 -21.51
N LEU A 368 -16.03 3.19 -20.37
CA LEU A 368 -16.45 1.88 -19.85
C LEU A 368 -17.81 1.94 -19.18
N TYR A 369 -18.15 3.10 -18.60
CA TYR A 369 -19.48 3.42 -18.10
C TYR A 369 -20.02 4.63 -18.85
N ALA A 370 -21.29 4.58 -19.21
CA ALA A 370 -21.97 5.77 -19.69
C ALA A 370 -22.36 6.66 -18.49
N PRO A 371 -22.12 7.96 -18.53
CA PRO A 371 -22.62 8.88 -17.53
C PRO A 371 -24.16 8.95 -17.58
N ASP A 372 -24.78 9.29 -16.46
CA ASP A 372 -26.23 9.53 -16.40
C ASP A 372 -26.53 10.96 -16.88
N GLN A 373 -25.59 11.90 -16.66
CA GLN A 373 -25.56 13.26 -17.22
C GLN A 373 -24.12 13.65 -17.52
N GLY A 374 -23.94 14.64 -18.38
CA GLY A 374 -22.64 15.14 -18.80
C GLY A 374 -22.07 14.41 -20.00
N SER A 375 -20.84 14.76 -20.38
CA SER A 375 -20.15 14.20 -21.55
C SER A 375 -18.64 14.09 -21.32
N VAL A 376 -17.99 13.19 -22.05
CA VAL A 376 -16.53 13.04 -22.10
C VAL A 376 -16.08 13.10 -23.55
N HIS A 377 -15.15 14.00 -23.85
CA HIS A 377 -14.58 14.16 -25.19
C HIS A 377 -13.08 13.86 -25.15
N LEU A 378 -12.64 13.06 -26.10
CA LEU A 378 -11.22 12.87 -26.44
C LEU A 378 -10.96 13.60 -27.76
N ASP A 379 -10.11 14.64 -27.70
CA ASP A 379 -9.76 15.44 -28.88
C ASP A 379 -11.03 15.94 -29.64
N GLY A 380 -12.00 16.43 -28.86
CA GLY A 380 -13.28 16.93 -29.35
C GLY A 380 -14.32 15.87 -29.75
N VAL A 381 -13.97 14.56 -29.72
CA VAL A 381 -14.88 13.46 -30.09
C VAL A 381 -15.48 12.84 -28.81
N ASP A 382 -16.81 12.80 -28.72
CA ASP A 382 -17.50 12.16 -27.60
C ASP A 382 -17.17 10.66 -27.55
N VAL A 383 -16.59 10.20 -26.42
CA VAL A 383 -16.14 8.81 -26.21
C VAL A 383 -17.28 7.79 -26.23
N HIS A 384 -18.53 8.21 -26.08
CA HIS A 384 -19.73 7.37 -26.12
C HIS A 384 -20.42 7.33 -27.48
N SER A 385 -19.98 8.17 -28.44
CA SER A 385 -20.51 8.16 -29.79
C SER A 385 -20.12 6.91 -30.57
N THR A 386 -20.87 6.58 -31.63
CA THR A 386 -20.52 5.47 -32.54
C THR A 386 -19.19 5.70 -33.27
N ALA A 387 -18.83 6.97 -33.50
CA ALA A 387 -17.54 7.36 -34.09
C ALA A 387 -16.33 7.11 -33.12
N ALA A 388 -16.59 6.97 -31.82
CA ALA A 388 -15.54 6.77 -30.83
C ALA A 388 -14.83 5.42 -30.90
N HIS A 389 -15.31 4.45 -31.68
CA HIS A 389 -14.70 3.12 -31.74
C HIS A 389 -13.23 3.17 -32.18
N GLU A 390 -12.89 4.06 -33.10
CA GLU A 390 -11.52 4.27 -33.56
C GLU A 390 -10.68 5.05 -32.54
N HIS A 391 -11.31 5.92 -31.75
CA HIS A 391 -10.63 6.77 -30.77
C HIS A 391 -10.39 6.05 -29.42
N ARG A 392 -11.14 5.01 -29.08
CA ARG A 392 -10.96 4.27 -27.79
C ARG A 392 -9.57 3.67 -27.63
N ASN A 393 -8.88 3.36 -28.72
CA ASN A 393 -7.53 2.82 -28.68
C ASN A 393 -6.50 3.86 -28.24
N ARG A 394 -6.81 5.14 -28.43
CA ARG A 394 -5.98 6.27 -28.00
C ARG A 394 -6.00 6.47 -26.49
N MET A 395 -6.89 5.80 -25.77
CA MET A 395 -6.92 5.75 -24.30
C MET A 395 -6.72 4.33 -23.82
N GLN A 396 -5.81 4.13 -22.88
CA GLN A 396 -5.57 2.82 -22.24
C GLN A 396 -5.54 2.95 -20.73
N MET A 397 -5.72 1.81 -20.03
CA MET A 397 -5.78 1.79 -18.58
C MET A 397 -4.75 0.85 -17.98
N VAL A 398 -4.04 1.33 -16.98
CA VAL A 398 -3.23 0.53 -16.06
C VAL A 398 -4.05 0.33 -14.78
N PHE A 399 -4.36 -0.92 -14.46
CA PHE A 399 -5.23 -1.28 -13.34
C PHE A 399 -4.45 -1.41 -12.03
N GLN A 400 -5.12 -1.22 -10.91
CA GLN A 400 -4.61 -1.31 -9.56
C GLN A 400 -3.94 -2.65 -9.23
N ASN A 401 -4.51 -3.76 -9.71
CA ASN A 401 -4.01 -5.12 -9.44
C ASN A 401 -3.44 -5.75 -10.71
N PRO A 402 -2.10 -5.86 -10.84
CA PRO A 402 -1.48 -6.47 -12.01
C PRO A 402 -1.81 -7.96 -12.16
N HIS A 403 -1.94 -8.71 -11.05
CA HIS A 403 -2.33 -10.13 -11.09
C HIS A 403 -3.72 -10.34 -11.68
N GLY A 404 -4.67 -9.44 -11.38
CA GLY A 404 -6.04 -9.50 -11.91
C GLY A 404 -6.16 -8.97 -13.33
N SER A 405 -5.19 -8.19 -13.79
CA SER A 405 -5.24 -7.55 -15.11
C SER A 405 -4.62 -8.39 -16.22
N LEU A 406 -3.61 -9.21 -15.91
CA LEU A 406 -2.96 -10.09 -16.88
C LEU A 406 -3.70 -11.41 -17.00
N ILE A 407 -3.81 -11.93 -18.22
CA ILE A 407 -4.42 -13.23 -18.48
C ILE A 407 -3.42 -14.33 -18.11
N PRO A 408 -3.70 -15.16 -17.07
CA PRO A 408 -2.70 -16.08 -16.53
C PRO A 408 -2.31 -17.22 -17.49
N GLN A 409 -3.17 -17.53 -18.50
CA GLN A 409 -2.92 -18.54 -19.51
C GLN A 409 -2.11 -18.02 -20.71
N TYR A 410 -1.89 -16.69 -20.80
CA TYR A 410 -1.12 -16.05 -21.85
C TYR A 410 0.30 -15.78 -21.36
N THR A 411 1.27 -15.91 -22.27
CA THR A 411 2.63 -15.46 -22.00
C THR A 411 2.68 -13.92 -21.88
N ALA A 412 3.76 -13.37 -21.37
CA ALA A 412 3.94 -11.91 -21.28
C ALA A 412 3.80 -11.23 -22.66
N GLY A 413 4.44 -11.77 -23.68
CA GLY A 413 4.34 -11.27 -25.06
C GLY A 413 2.91 -11.36 -25.61
N ALA A 414 2.18 -12.43 -25.31
CA ALA A 414 0.78 -12.59 -25.72
C ALA A 414 -0.14 -11.60 -25.01
N ASN A 415 0.08 -11.33 -23.71
CA ASN A 415 -0.65 -10.31 -22.96
C ASN A 415 -0.41 -8.91 -23.54
N ILE A 416 0.84 -8.56 -23.85
CA ILE A 416 1.20 -7.24 -24.43
C ILE A 416 0.53 -7.04 -25.79
N THR A 417 0.54 -8.07 -26.64
CA THR A 417 0.06 -7.94 -28.02
C THR A 417 -1.41 -8.27 -28.23
N GLU A 418 -2.16 -8.60 -27.16
CA GLU A 418 -3.57 -9.00 -27.26
C GLU A 418 -4.43 -7.89 -27.91
N ALA A 419 -4.29 -6.64 -27.45
CA ALA A 419 -5.02 -5.51 -27.99
C ALA A 419 -4.76 -5.35 -29.50
N LEU A 420 -3.49 -5.41 -29.93
CA LEU A 420 -3.11 -5.33 -31.34
C LEU A 420 -3.71 -6.48 -32.17
N ARG A 421 -3.75 -7.69 -31.58
CA ARG A 421 -4.34 -8.85 -32.23
C ARG A 421 -5.85 -8.70 -32.45
N LEU A 422 -6.58 -8.24 -31.42
CA LEU A 422 -8.02 -8.05 -31.48
C LEU A 422 -8.42 -6.95 -32.48
N GLN A 423 -7.61 -5.90 -32.57
CA GLN A 423 -7.82 -4.77 -33.47
C GLN A 423 -7.25 -5.01 -34.87
N LYS A 424 -6.59 -6.15 -35.10
CA LYS A 424 -5.93 -6.52 -36.36
C LYS A 424 -4.81 -5.52 -36.77
N ILE A 425 -4.18 -4.87 -35.81
CA ILE A 425 -3.04 -3.97 -36.04
C ILE A 425 -1.78 -4.81 -36.26
N GLY A 426 -1.07 -4.56 -37.34
CA GLY A 426 0.17 -5.23 -37.70
C GLY A 426 0.05 -6.74 -38.03
N THR A 427 1.09 -7.31 -38.55
CA THR A 427 1.27 -8.75 -38.76
C THR A 427 1.75 -9.47 -37.51
N LYS A 428 1.73 -10.80 -37.50
CA LYS A 428 2.22 -11.57 -36.34
C LYS A 428 3.71 -11.31 -36.02
N PRO A 429 4.63 -11.24 -37.01
CA PRO A 429 6.03 -10.87 -36.72
C PRO A 429 6.18 -9.46 -36.13
N GLU A 430 5.50 -8.46 -36.69
CA GLU A 430 5.52 -7.08 -36.19
C GLU A 430 5.03 -6.98 -34.74
N ARG A 431 3.98 -7.71 -34.38
CA ARG A 431 3.50 -7.77 -32.99
C ARG A 431 4.53 -8.39 -32.03
N VAL A 432 5.26 -9.41 -32.48
CA VAL A 432 6.32 -10.03 -31.66
C VAL A 432 7.48 -9.05 -31.45
N GLU A 433 7.85 -8.33 -32.50
CA GLU A 433 8.88 -7.28 -32.42
C GLU A 433 8.43 -6.15 -31.50
N ARG A 434 7.20 -5.67 -31.65
CA ARG A 434 6.61 -4.66 -30.77
C ARG A 434 6.57 -5.09 -29.30
N ALA A 435 6.25 -6.35 -29.01
CA ALA A 435 6.31 -6.88 -27.64
C ALA A 435 7.74 -6.85 -27.09
N ALA A 436 8.75 -7.19 -27.91
CA ALA A 436 10.15 -7.16 -27.50
C ALA A 436 10.64 -5.72 -27.23
N GLU A 437 10.24 -4.75 -28.06
CA GLU A 437 10.51 -3.32 -27.85
C GLU A 437 9.92 -2.81 -26.55
N LEU A 438 8.62 -3.12 -26.32
CA LEU A 438 7.92 -2.68 -25.12
C LEU A 438 8.47 -3.32 -23.85
N LEU A 439 8.90 -4.59 -23.90
CA LEU A 439 9.59 -5.23 -22.77
C LEU A 439 10.90 -4.49 -22.44
N ARG A 440 11.71 -4.12 -23.47
CA ARG A 440 12.92 -3.31 -23.23
C ARG A 440 12.58 -1.95 -22.63
N LEU A 441 11.55 -1.28 -23.15
CA LEU A 441 11.11 0.04 -22.67
C LEU A 441 10.76 0.00 -21.18
N VAL A 442 10.10 -1.09 -20.72
CA VAL A 442 9.76 -1.24 -19.30
C VAL A 442 10.85 -1.92 -18.47
N GLY A 443 12.08 -2.08 -19.02
CA GLY A 443 13.24 -2.62 -18.32
C GLY A 443 13.19 -4.13 -18.08
N LEU A 444 12.51 -4.89 -18.96
CA LEU A 444 12.48 -6.35 -18.96
C LEU A 444 13.24 -6.93 -20.18
N SER A 445 13.68 -8.20 -20.07
CA SER A 445 14.31 -8.87 -21.19
C SER A 445 13.29 -9.24 -22.27
N PRO A 446 13.60 -9.10 -23.57
CA PRO A 446 12.77 -9.64 -24.65
C PRO A 446 12.49 -11.15 -24.52
N ASP A 447 13.41 -11.90 -23.94
CA ASP A 447 13.25 -13.35 -23.70
C ASP A 447 12.13 -13.65 -22.71
N ASP A 448 11.79 -12.69 -21.86
CA ASP A 448 10.66 -12.79 -20.92
C ASP A 448 9.30 -12.88 -21.63
N ALA A 449 9.23 -12.55 -22.93
CA ALA A 449 7.99 -12.65 -23.72
C ALA A 449 7.36 -14.04 -23.70
N GLN A 450 8.15 -15.10 -23.48
CA GLN A 450 7.68 -16.50 -23.46
C GLN A 450 7.26 -17.00 -22.09
N ARG A 451 7.52 -16.21 -21.02
CA ARG A 451 7.17 -16.58 -19.64
C ARG A 451 5.73 -16.23 -19.32
N TYR A 452 5.15 -16.96 -18.38
CA TYR A 452 3.77 -16.74 -17.90
C TYR A 452 3.75 -15.76 -16.71
N PRO A 453 2.64 -15.02 -16.49
CA PRO A 453 2.52 -14.03 -15.40
C PRO A 453 2.95 -14.55 -14.03
N GLN A 454 2.64 -15.81 -13.68
CA GLN A 454 2.99 -16.41 -12.37
C GLN A 454 4.50 -16.56 -12.15
N GLN A 455 5.31 -16.43 -13.19
CA GLN A 455 6.78 -16.55 -13.14
C GLN A 455 7.47 -15.19 -12.87
N PHE A 456 6.70 -14.13 -12.69
CA PHE A 456 7.19 -12.77 -12.48
C PHE A 456 6.85 -12.26 -11.09
N SER A 457 7.68 -11.37 -10.53
CA SER A 457 7.36 -10.61 -9.33
C SER A 457 6.23 -9.61 -9.58
N GLY A 458 5.60 -9.10 -8.52
CA GLY A 458 4.52 -8.10 -8.63
C GLY A 458 4.95 -6.85 -9.43
N GLY A 459 6.15 -6.33 -9.18
CA GLY A 459 6.69 -5.20 -9.94
C GLY A 459 6.95 -5.52 -11.42
N GLN A 460 7.44 -6.72 -11.72
CA GLN A 460 7.59 -7.17 -13.11
C GLN A 460 6.25 -7.34 -13.82
N GLN A 461 5.24 -7.85 -13.12
CA GLN A 461 3.87 -7.93 -13.66
C GLN A 461 3.27 -6.55 -13.93
N GLN A 462 3.53 -5.58 -13.05
CA GLN A 462 3.12 -4.19 -13.28
C GLN A 462 3.80 -3.59 -14.51
N ARG A 463 5.11 -3.83 -14.71
CA ARG A 463 5.83 -3.43 -15.92
C ARG A 463 5.22 -4.05 -17.19
N ILE A 464 4.82 -5.32 -17.14
CA ILE A 464 4.12 -6.00 -18.25
C ILE A 464 2.74 -5.37 -18.49
N ALA A 465 2.00 -5.01 -17.44
CA ALA A 465 0.71 -4.34 -17.56
C ALA A 465 0.84 -2.94 -18.20
N ILE A 466 1.89 -2.19 -17.83
CA ILE A 466 2.24 -0.91 -18.49
C ILE A 466 2.59 -1.14 -19.97
N ALA A 467 3.47 -2.10 -20.27
CA ALA A 467 3.83 -2.44 -21.65
C ALA A 467 2.61 -2.81 -22.51
N ARG A 468 1.66 -3.57 -21.93
CA ARG A 468 0.39 -3.91 -22.59
C ARG A 468 -0.45 -2.67 -22.90
N ALA A 469 -0.55 -1.74 -21.94
CA ALA A 469 -1.30 -0.51 -22.12
C ALA A 469 -0.67 0.40 -23.20
N LEU A 470 0.66 0.37 -23.35
CA LEU A 470 1.40 1.14 -24.38
C LEU A 470 1.37 0.50 -25.77
N ALA A 471 0.97 -0.77 -25.90
CA ALA A 471 1.04 -1.48 -27.17
C ALA A 471 0.29 -0.80 -28.32
N PRO A 472 -0.95 -0.25 -28.11
CA PRO A 472 -1.70 0.44 -29.15
C PRO A 472 -1.26 1.91 -29.38
N GLU A 473 -0.19 2.38 -28.75
CA GLU A 473 0.31 3.76 -28.84
C GLU A 473 -0.72 4.81 -28.38
N PRO A 474 -1.15 4.75 -27.12
CA PRO A 474 -2.20 5.64 -26.63
C PRO A 474 -1.68 7.08 -26.44
N ASP A 475 -2.57 8.06 -26.64
CA ASP A 475 -2.31 9.46 -26.29
C ASP A 475 -2.57 9.74 -24.79
N VAL A 476 -3.46 8.95 -24.18
CA VAL A 476 -3.85 9.08 -22.78
C VAL A 476 -3.76 7.74 -22.05
N LEU A 477 -3.12 7.74 -20.89
CA LEU A 477 -3.03 6.60 -20.01
C LEU A 477 -3.73 6.90 -18.68
N VAL A 478 -4.76 6.11 -18.36
CA VAL A 478 -5.46 6.19 -17.08
C VAL A 478 -4.81 5.20 -16.12
N CYS A 479 -4.16 5.70 -15.09
CA CYS A 479 -3.44 4.92 -14.09
C CYS A 479 -4.28 4.86 -12.80
N ASP A 480 -5.03 3.77 -12.59
CA ASP A 480 -5.83 3.59 -11.37
C ASP A 480 -4.99 2.88 -10.30
N GLU A 481 -4.43 3.66 -9.38
CA GLU A 481 -3.56 3.20 -8.30
C GLU A 481 -2.39 2.30 -8.76
N PRO A 482 -1.55 2.74 -9.70
CA PRO A 482 -0.59 1.88 -10.40
C PRO A 482 0.52 1.32 -9.50
N THR A 483 0.64 1.76 -8.27
CA THR A 483 1.72 1.38 -7.33
C THR A 483 1.22 0.91 -5.96
N SER A 484 -0.09 0.89 -5.70
CA SER A 484 -0.68 0.65 -4.36
C SER A 484 -0.40 -0.74 -3.77
N SER A 485 -0.11 -1.73 -4.61
CA SER A 485 0.18 -3.12 -4.20
C SER A 485 1.68 -3.47 -4.24
N LEU A 486 2.55 -2.47 -4.40
CA LEU A 486 3.99 -2.65 -4.58
C LEU A 486 4.78 -2.14 -3.37
N ASP A 487 5.92 -2.76 -3.10
CA ASP A 487 6.87 -2.30 -2.10
C ASP A 487 7.45 -0.93 -2.47
N VAL A 488 7.88 -0.18 -1.47
CA VAL A 488 8.33 1.23 -1.60
C VAL A 488 9.42 1.40 -2.67
N SER A 489 10.43 0.49 -2.73
CA SER A 489 11.49 0.58 -3.72
C SER A 489 11.00 0.30 -5.14
N ILE A 490 10.11 -0.67 -5.29
CA ILE A 490 9.50 -1.01 -6.59
C ILE A 490 8.54 0.10 -7.02
N GLN A 491 7.79 0.69 -6.09
CA GLN A 491 6.93 1.84 -6.34
C GLN A 491 7.74 3.01 -6.94
N ALA A 492 8.87 3.38 -6.34
CA ALA A 492 9.74 4.43 -6.86
C ALA A 492 10.19 4.13 -8.31
N GLN A 493 10.64 2.91 -8.58
CA GLN A 493 11.05 2.47 -9.93
C GLN A 493 9.92 2.51 -10.96
N ILE A 494 8.68 2.21 -10.58
CA ILE A 494 7.52 2.29 -11.49
C ILE A 494 7.16 3.74 -11.78
N LEU A 495 7.25 4.63 -10.79
CA LEU A 495 7.01 6.06 -11.00
C LEU A 495 8.07 6.69 -11.92
N ASP A 496 9.35 6.38 -11.69
CA ASP A 496 10.43 6.83 -12.56
C ASP A 496 10.25 6.32 -14.01
N LEU A 497 9.80 5.06 -14.17
CA LEU A 497 9.46 4.49 -15.47
C LEU A 497 8.29 5.25 -16.14
N LEU A 498 7.24 5.60 -15.40
CA LEU A 498 6.12 6.36 -15.95
C LEU A 498 6.54 7.78 -16.35
N GLU A 499 7.40 8.45 -15.58
CA GLU A 499 8.00 9.74 -15.96
C GLU A 499 8.84 9.64 -17.24
N GLU A 500 9.67 8.60 -17.36
CA GLU A 500 10.46 8.34 -18.56
C GLU A 500 9.57 8.09 -19.79
N ILE A 501 8.52 7.28 -19.66
CA ILE A 501 7.55 7.03 -20.73
C ILE A 501 6.86 8.33 -21.14
N GLN A 502 6.41 9.15 -20.18
CA GLN A 502 5.75 10.43 -20.47
C GLN A 502 6.69 11.37 -21.25
N SER A 503 7.94 11.49 -20.79
CA SER A 503 8.93 12.36 -21.44
C SER A 503 9.29 11.92 -22.86
N ARG A 504 9.33 10.60 -23.13
CA ARG A 504 9.70 10.04 -24.44
C ARG A 504 8.54 10.00 -25.43
N LEU A 505 7.34 9.67 -24.95
CA LEU A 505 6.17 9.41 -25.80
C LEU A 505 5.15 10.54 -25.80
N GLY A 506 5.26 11.52 -24.90
CA GLY A 506 4.32 12.64 -24.80
C GLY A 506 2.91 12.22 -24.32
N VAL A 507 2.76 11.06 -23.70
CA VAL A 507 1.47 10.53 -23.25
C VAL A 507 0.93 11.36 -22.08
N ALA A 508 -0.34 11.73 -22.12
CA ALA A 508 -1.02 12.39 -21.01
C ALA A 508 -1.51 11.37 -19.97
N TYR A 509 -1.48 11.73 -18.68
CA TYR A 509 -1.91 10.82 -17.61
C TYR A 509 -3.11 11.35 -16.85
N LEU A 510 -4.08 10.46 -16.56
CA LEU A 510 -4.99 10.59 -15.43
C LEU A 510 -4.50 9.64 -14.33
N LEU A 511 -3.86 10.21 -13.32
CA LEU A 511 -3.27 9.44 -12.22
C LEU A 511 -4.22 9.44 -11.02
N ILE A 512 -4.74 8.27 -10.68
CA ILE A 512 -5.54 8.06 -9.46
C ILE A 512 -4.65 7.44 -8.40
N SER A 513 -4.59 8.08 -7.25
CA SER A 513 -3.88 7.54 -6.09
C SER A 513 -4.51 8.03 -4.79
N HIS A 514 -4.40 7.22 -3.74
CA HIS A 514 -4.64 7.65 -2.37
C HIS A 514 -3.34 8.09 -1.68
N ASN A 515 -2.18 7.84 -2.30
CA ASN A 515 -0.88 8.30 -1.80
C ASN A 515 -0.55 9.69 -2.36
N LEU A 516 -0.66 10.69 -1.50
CA LEU A 516 -0.47 12.09 -1.88
C LEU A 516 0.98 12.39 -2.31
N ALA A 517 1.99 11.70 -1.76
CA ALA A 517 3.37 11.88 -2.17
C ALA A 517 3.62 11.39 -3.63
N VAL A 518 2.90 10.34 -4.06
CA VAL A 518 2.89 9.89 -5.46
C VAL A 518 2.30 10.97 -6.37
N VAL A 519 1.18 11.55 -5.94
CA VAL A 519 0.49 12.59 -6.72
C VAL A 519 1.33 13.86 -6.79
N GLU A 520 1.93 14.29 -5.70
CA GLU A 520 2.83 15.44 -5.68
C GLU A 520 4.03 15.26 -6.63
N LYS A 521 4.63 14.05 -6.65
CA LYS A 521 5.74 13.75 -7.56
C LYS A 521 5.32 13.79 -9.03
N MET A 522 4.20 13.17 -9.38
CA MET A 522 3.84 12.86 -10.76
C MET A 522 2.95 13.90 -11.44
N SER A 523 2.19 14.71 -10.69
CA SER A 523 1.10 15.53 -11.26
C SER A 523 1.53 16.95 -11.58
N ASP A 524 0.91 17.54 -12.58
CA ASP A 524 0.98 18.97 -12.91
C ASP A 524 -0.18 19.74 -12.29
N ALA A 525 -1.38 19.13 -12.30
CA ALA A 525 -2.58 19.62 -11.65
C ALA A 525 -3.21 18.53 -10.80
N VAL A 526 -3.96 18.93 -9.78
CA VAL A 526 -4.59 18.00 -8.83
C VAL A 526 -6.06 18.32 -8.65
N SER A 527 -6.90 17.30 -8.66
CA SER A 527 -8.32 17.36 -8.27
C SER A 527 -8.54 16.51 -7.02
N VAL A 528 -9.08 17.11 -5.99
CA VAL A 528 -9.41 16.44 -4.71
C VAL A 528 -10.88 16.05 -4.72
N MET A 529 -11.17 14.76 -4.55
CA MET A 529 -12.50 14.21 -4.66
C MET A 529 -13.03 13.69 -3.32
N ARG A 530 -14.26 14.10 -2.95
CA ARG A 530 -14.96 13.65 -1.74
C ARG A 530 -16.42 13.40 -2.02
N HIS A 531 -16.94 12.24 -1.60
CA HIS A 531 -18.37 11.87 -1.74
C HIS A 531 -18.94 12.12 -3.13
N GLY A 532 -18.23 11.73 -4.18
CA GLY A 532 -18.64 11.86 -5.57
C GLY A 532 -18.41 13.24 -6.20
N LYS A 533 -17.86 14.22 -5.49
CA LYS A 533 -17.64 15.60 -5.98
C LYS A 533 -16.17 15.98 -5.95
N ILE A 534 -15.75 16.81 -6.90
CA ILE A 534 -14.48 17.54 -6.78
C ILE A 534 -14.71 18.70 -5.81
N VAL A 535 -13.95 18.69 -4.70
CA VAL A 535 -14.06 19.72 -3.63
C VAL A 535 -12.99 20.78 -3.76
N GLU A 536 -11.87 20.45 -4.43
CA GLU A 536 -10.79 21.39 -4.71
C GLU A 536 -10.05 20.94 -5.99
N HIS A 537 -9.61 21.91 -6.80
CA HIS A 537 -8.84 21.69 -8.02
C HIS A 537 -7.88 22.87 -8.23
N GLY A 538 -6.65 22.56 -8.64
CA GLY A 538 -5.65 23.61 -8.91
C GLY A 538 -4.33 23.00 -9.36
N ASP A 539 -3.34 23.88 -9.56
CA ASP A 539 -1.98 23.46 -9.81
C ASP A 539 -1.44 22.67 -8.60
N ARG A 540 -0.59 21.69 -8.87
CA ARG A 540 0.00 20.84 -7.82
C ARG A 540 0.58 21.67 -6.67
N ASP A 541 1.43 22.64 -6.99
CA ASP A 541 2.15 23.42 -5.98
C ASP A 541 1.20 24.27 -5.12
N GLU A 542 0.08 24.75 -5.69
CA GLU A 542 -0.95 25.47 -4.97
C GLU A 542 -1.70 24.57 -3.99
N ILE A 543 -2.16 23.38 -4.46
CA ILE A 543 -2.91 22.42 -3.63
C ILE A 543 -2.06 21.91 -2.47
N PHE A 544 -0.76 21.65 -2.68
CA PHE A 544 0.11 21.10 -1.62
C PHE A 544 0.64 22.19 -0.67
N ALA A 545 0.90 23.41 -1.15
CA ALA A 545 1.44 24.48 -0.31
C ALA A 545 0.37 25.31 0.40
N ASN A 546 -0.81 25.48 -0.21
CA ASN A 546 -1.85 26.38 0.30
C ASN A 546 -3.27 25.85 0.04
N PRO A 547 -3.64 24.66 0.58
CA PRO A 547 -4.96 24.07 0.40
C PRO A 547 -6.04 24.98 0.98
N GLN A 548 -7.11 25.21 0.22
CA GLN A 548 -8.22 26.08 0.62
C GLN A 548 -9.37 25.31 1.25
N HIS A 549 -9.58 24.05 0.82
CA HIS A 549 -10.69 23.27 1.32
C HIS A 549 -10.31 22.50 2.60
N PRO A 550 -11.14 22.54 3.67
CA PRO A 550 -10.83 21.86 4.95
C PRO A 550 -10.53 20.37 4.81
N TYR A 551 -11.15 19.71 3.86
CA TYR A 551 -10.90 18.28 3.60
C TYR A 551 -9.50 18.03 2.99
N THR A 552 -9.05 18.89 2.09
CA THR A 552 -7.69 18.81 1.52
C THR A 552 -6.65 19.01 2.61
N LEU A 553 -6.87 20.01 3.48
CA LEU A 553 -6.01 20.25 4.64
C LEU A 553 -5.93 19.00 5.54
N ALA A 554 -7.08 18.41 5.89
CA ALA A 554 -7.12 17.20 6.71
C ALA A 554 -6.43 16.01 6.06
N LEU A 555 -6.52 15.86 4.71
CA LEU A 555 -5.80 14.82 3.97
C LEU A 555 -4.28 15.02 4.04
N LEU A 556 -3.81 16.26 3.90
CA LEU A 556 -2.38 16.59 3.95
C LEU A 556 -1.82 16.45 5.37
N GLU A 557 -2.57 16.84 6.39
CA GLU A 557 -2.19 16.68 7.80
C GLU A 557 -2.11 15.21 8.24
N ALA A 558 -2.86 14.34 7.59
CA ALA A 558 -2.84 12.91 7.87
C ALA A 558 -1.62 12.17 7.29
N ILE A 559 -0.79 12.84 6.47
CA ILE A 559 0.45 12.27 5.94
C ILE A 559 1.49 12.15 7.06
N LEU A 560 2.11 10.98 7.16
CA LEU A 560 3.10 10.69 8.19
C LEU A 560 4.52 10.99 7.67
N PRO A 561 5.27 11.94 8.26
CA PRO A 561 6.64 12.21 7.84
C PRO A 561 7.56 11.05 8.26
N VAL A 562 8.47 10.66 7.38
CA VAL A 562 9.49 9.63 7.67
C VAL A 562 10.72 10.24 8.33
N ARG A 563 11.08 11.49 7.99
CA ARG A 563 12.20 12.21 8.61
C ARG A 563 11.71 13.29 9.54
N ALA A 564 12.49 13.62 10.57
CA ALA A 564 12.19 14.75 11.43
C ALA A 564 12.13 16.02 10.58
N ALA A 565 11.18 16.91 10.87
CA ALA A 565 11.19 18.25 10.29
C ALA A 565 12.54 18.90 10.64
N ALA A 566 13.23 19.43 9.62
CA ALA A 566 14.55 20.04 9.78
C ALA A 566 14.46 21.38 10.50
#